data_ac89eb48a3952c5beeb32c6c2304382e
#
_entry.id   ac89eb48a3952c5beeb32c6c2304382e
#
_cell.length_a   1.000
_cell.length_b   1.000
_cell.length_c   1.000
_cell.angle_alpha   90.00
_cell.angle_beta   90.00
_cell.angle_gamma   90.00
#
_symmetry.space_group_name_H-M   'P 1'
#
loop_
_entity.id
_entity.type
_entity.pdbx_description
1 polymer ?
#
loop_
_entity_poly.entity_id
_entity_poly.type
_entity_poly.pdbx_seq_one_letter_code
_entity_poly.pdbx_strand_id
1 'polypeptide(L)'
;KIGLQGKNIPTLDLPASNLVFLIDVSGSMSAANKLPLLKQSMKILVNELRAKDKVSIVVYAGAAGLVLPPTSGDEKETINNALEQLNAGGSTAGGEGITLAYKIAAENFIKGGNNRVILATDGDFNVGSSSNADMENLIEEKRKSGVFLTCLGYGMGNYKDSKMEILANKGNGNYAYIDTIQEANRFLGKEFKGSMFAIAKDVKIQIEFNPNQVKAYRLIGYENRKLRPEDFKNDAIDAGELGSNHSVTALYEIIPAGSKSKFYTEADELKYTTTTPIENKYTNELATIKFRYKKPDGDQSIEMVQTIENKSILLQNASDDFKFSNAVAWFGLKLRDSKLIANSSSKDIIALAKQGLSNDSEGYKAEF
;
A
#
# COMPACT_ATOMS: atom_id res chain seq x y z
N LYS A 1 2.86 -18.02 -6.22
CA LYS A 1 2.43 -16.62 -6.37
C LYS A 1 0.92 -16.56 -6.46
N ILE A 2 0.31 -15.71 -5.65
CA ILE A 2 -1.11 -15.37 -5.70
C ILE A 2 -1.17 -13.93 -6.20
N GLY A 3 -1.91 -13.71 -7.28
CA GLY A 3 -2.17 -12.37 -7.83
C GLY A 3 -3.65 -12.03 -7.64
N LEU A 4 -3.93 -10.83 -7.17
CA LEU A 4 -5.25 -10.24 -7.10
C LEU A 4 -5.24 -8.96 -7.93
N GLN A 5 -6.18 -8.84 -8.86
CA GLN A 5 -6.31 -7.68 -9.73
C GLN A 5 -7.68 -7.04 -9.55
N GLY A 6 -7.70 -5.77 -9.16
CA GLY A 6 -8.91 -4.97 -9.13
C GLY A 6 -9.44 -4.71 -10.55
N LYS A 7 -10.76 -4.79 -10.72
CA LYS A 7 -11.40 -4.45 -11.99
C LYS A 7 -11.09 -2.98 -12.34
N ASN A 8 -10.72 -2.73 -13.57
CA ASN A 8 -10.54 -1.36 -14.06
C ASN A 8 -11.91 -0.67 -14.22
N ILE A 9 -12.10 0.45 -13.56
CA ILE A 9 -13.25 1.34 -13.73
C ILE A 9 -12.78 2.54 -14.56
N PRO A 10 -13.46 2.88 -15.67
CA PRO A 10 -13.12 4.06 -16.46
C PRO A 10 -13.10 5.33 -15.63
N THR A 11 -12.13 6.21 -15.84
CA THR A 11 -11.95 7.43 -15.04
C THR A 11 -13.20 8.33 -15.00
N LEU A 12 -13.99 8.34 -16.06
CA LEU A 12 -15.23 9.13 -16.13
C LEU A 12 -16.31 8.62 -15.17
N ASP A 13 -16.32 7.30 -14.92
CA ASP A 13 -17.30 6.64 -14.05
C ASP A 13 -16.91 6.69 -12.56
N LEU A 14 -15.65 7.06 -12.28
CA LEU A 14 -15.20 7.20 -10.90
C LEU A 14 -15.93 8.36 -10.21
N PRO A 15 -16.30 8.24 -8.92
CA PRO A 15 -16.91 9.31 -8.13
C PRO A 15 -16.07 10.59 -8.11
N ALA A 16 -16.64 11.69 -7.67
CA ALA A 16 -15.90 12.94 -7.46
C ALA A 16 -14.97 12.82 -6.26
N SER A 17 -13.84 13.54 -6.29
CA SER A 17 -12.87 13.58 -5.19
C SER A 17 -12.86 14.93 -4.51
N ASN A 18 -12.75 14.93 -3.18
CA ASN A 18 -12.44 16.07 -2.35
C ASN A 18 -11.07 15.83 -1.70
N LEU A 19 -10.04 16.48 -2.23
CA LEU A 19 -8.65 16.28 -1.84
C LEU A 19 -8.14 17.49 -1.07
N VAL A 20 -7.61 17.26 0.12
CA VAL A 20 -6.92 18.29 0.89
C VAL A 20 -5.43 17.96 0.93
N PHE A 21 -4.63 18.74 0.22
CA PHE A 21 -3.17 18.62 0.29
C PHE A 21 -2.70 19.26 1.59
N LEU A 22 -2.12 18.46 2.48
CA LEU A 22 -1.49 18.91 3.72
C LEU A 22 0.03 18.86 3.52
N ILE A 23 0.63 20.01 3.29
CA ILE A 23 2.02 20.14 2.83
C ILE A 23 2.90 20.69 3.95
N ASP A 24 3.97 19.95 4.24
CA ASP A 24 5.07 20.39 5.07
C ASP A 24 5.86 21.48 4.34
N VAL A 25 5.92 22.67 4.94
CA VAL A 25 6.74 23.78 4.45
C VAL A 25 7.77 24.22 5.50
N SER A 26 8.11 23.34 6.45
CA SER A 26 9.15 23.61 7.45
C SER A 26 10.53 23.80 6.79
N GLY A 27 11.47 24.39 7.54
CA GLY A 27 12.82 24.68 7.03
C GLY A 27 13.57 23.44 6.53
N SER A 28 13.28 22.24 7.08
CA SER A 28 13.87 20.98 6.65
C SER A 28 13.47 20.59 5.22
N MET A 29 12.37 21.12 4.69
CA MET A 29 11.85 20.85 3.35
C MET A 29 12.55 21.62 2.22
N SER A 30 13.59 22.40 2.49
CA SER A 30 14.26 23.28 1.52
C SER A 30 15.07 22.54 0.43
N ALA A 31 15.49 21.29 0.68
CA ALA A 31 16.32 20.53 -0.25
C ALA A 31 15.59 20.20 -1.58
N ALA A 32 16.34 20.09 -2.67
CA ALA A 32 15.80 19.85 -4.02
C ALA A 32 14.91 18.60 -4.13
N ASN A 33 15.22 17.54 -3.37
CA ASN A 33 14.46 16.29 -3.32
C ASN A 33 13.33 16.29 -2.27
N LYS A 34 12.94 17.46 -1.76
CA LYS A 34 11.85 17.67 -0.80
C LYS A 34 10.79 18.60 -1.39
N LEU A 35 10.61 19.83 -0.87
CA LEU A 35 9.55 20.73 -1.34
C LEU A 35 9.61 21.01 -2.87
N PRO A 36 10.76 21.23 -3.50
CA PRO A 36 10.82 21.37 -4.95
C PRO A 36 10.30 20.15 -5.73
N LEU A 37 10.72 18.94 -5.33
CA LEU A 37 10.21 17.68 -5.93
C LEU A 37 8.71 17.50 -5.63
N LEU A 38 8.27 17.79 -4.40
CA LEU A 38 6.88 17.72 -3.97
C LEU A 38 5.98 18.60 -4.85
N LYS A 39 6.36 19.85 -5.10
CA LYS A 39 5.61 20.74 -6.01
C LYS A 39 5.44 20.13 -7.39
N GLN A 40 6.51 19.61 -7.97
CA GLN A 40 6.46 18.94 -9.28
C GLN A 40 5.56 17.70 -9.25
N SER A 41 5.65 16.90 -8.19
CA SER A 41 4.83 15.72 -7.98
C SER A 41 3.34 16.05 -7.87
N MET A 42 2.98 17.10 -7.11
CA MET A 42 1.58 17.52 -6.98
C MET A 42 0.99 18.04 -8.29
N LYS A 43 1.78 18.69 -9.16
CA LYS A 43 1.33 19.09 -10.48
C LYS A 43 0.94 17.91 -11.37
N ILE A 44 1.64 16.77 -11.24
CA ILE A 44 1.26 15.54 -11.95
C ILE A 44 -0.15 15.12 -11.51
N LEU A 45 -0.40 15.08 -10.21
CA LEU A 45 -1.72 14.75 -9.67
C LEU A 45 -2.79 15.76 -10.11
N VAL A 46 -2.47 17.06 -10.05
CA VAL A 46 -3.39 18.14 -10.46
C VAL A 46 -3.80 17.97 -11.92
N ASN A 47 -2.89 17.60 -12.81
CA ASN A 47 -3.21 17.36 -14.24
C ASN A 47 -4.25 16.25 -14.45
N GLU A 48 -4.31 15.28 -13.54
CA GLU A 48 -5.24 14.15 -13.59
C GLU A 48 -6.65 14.45 -13.04
N LEU A 49 -6.86 15.62 -12.40
CA LEU A 49 -8.14 15.99 -11.79
C LEU A 49 -9.17 16.42 -12.86
N ARG A 50 -10.43 16.26 -12.51
CA ARG A 50 -11.59 16.59 -13.35
C ARG A 50 -12.35 17.78 -12.77
N ALA A 51 -13.19 18.43 -13.53
CA ALA A 51 -14.02 19.55 -13.06
C ALA A 51 -14.91 19.21 -11.84
N LYS A 52 -15.31 17.93 -11.71
CA LYS A 52 -16.09 17.46 -10.54
C LYS A 52 -15.26 17.21 -9.29
N ASP A 53 -13.93 17.20 -9.40
CA ASP A 53 -13.01 17.02 -8.26
C ASP A 53 -12.72 18.38 -7.61
N LYS A 54 -12.41 18.40 -6.30
CA LYS A 54 -12.04 19.60 -5.57
C LYS A 54 -10.68 19.44 -4.91
N VAL A 55 -9.90 20.51 -4.87
CA VAL A 55 -8.61 20.57 -4.18
C VAL A 55 -8.59 21.74 -3.22
N SER A 56 -8.09 21.51 -2.01
CA SER A 56 -7.67 22.53 -1.06
C SER A 56 -6.20 22.33 -0.70
N ILE A 57 -5.49 23.39 -0.38
CA ILE A 57 -4.09 23.32 0.07
C ILE A 57 -3.99 23.91 1.47
N VAL A 58 -3.57 23.08 2.40
CA VAL A 58 -3.22 23.42 3.77
C VAL A 58 -1.72 23.24 3.93
N VAL A 59 -1.05 24.20 4.53
CA VAL A 59 0.36 24.11 4.86
C VAL A 59 0.55 24.08 6.37
N TYR A 60 1.67 23.52 6.80
CA TYR A 60 2.11 23.64 8.18
C TYR A 60 3.63 23.84 8.25
N ALA A 61 4.02 24.70 9.19
CA ALA A 61 5.39 24.94 9.62
C ALA A 61 5.32 25.42 11.09
N GLY A 62 5.68 26.68 11.41
CA GLY A 62 5.49 27.29 12.73
C GLY A 62 4.01 27.48 13.12
N ALA A 63 3.12 27.50 12.14
CA ALA A 63 1.65 27.51 12.28
C ALA A 63 1.03 26.78 11.09
N ALA A 64 -0.26 26.42 11.23
CA ALA A 64 -1.03 25.87 10.13
C ALA A 64 -1.82 26.97 9.41
N GLY A 65 -1.99 26.84 8.08
CA GLY A 65 -2.73 27.80 7.28
C GLY A 65 -3.37 27.23 6.04
N LEU A 66 -4.55 27.75 5.67
CA LEU A 66 -5.22 27.46 4.42
C LEU A 66 -4.65 28.37 3.33
N VAL A 67 -3.92 27.79 2.36
CA VAL A 67 -3.32 28.54 1.24
C VAL A 67 -4.25 28.59 0.03
N LEU A 68 -4.95 27.49 -0.24
CA LEU A 68 -5.92 27.41 -1.33
C LEU A 68 -7.25 26.88 -0.75
N PRO A 69 -8.34 27.69 -0.82
CA PRO A 69 -9.67 27.18 -0.46
C PRO A 69 -10.13 26.12 -1.47
N PRO A 70 -11.25 25.41 -1.19
CA PRO A 70 -11.77 24.39 -2.10
C PRO A 70 -11.96 24.92 -3.53
N THR A 71 -11.13 24.44 -4.44
CA THR A 71 -11.04 24.90 -5.83
C THR A 71 -11.36 23.73 -6.74
N SER A 72 -12.07 23.98 -7.85
CA SER A 72 -12.41 22.94 -8.85
C SER A 72 -11.16 22.38 -9.51
N GLY A 73 -11.15 21.05 -9.74
CA GLY A 73 -10.00 20.35 -10.31
C GLY A 73 -9.66 20.74 -11.76
N ASP A 74 -10.51 21.47 -12.48
CA ASP A 74 -10.21 22.02 -13.80
C ASP A 74 -9.54 23.40 -13.75
N GLU A 75 -9.57 24.08 -12.60
CA GLU A 75 -8.81 25.31 -12.35
C GLU A 75 -7.31 25.04 -12.13
N LYS A 76 -6.69 24.33 -13.08
CA LYS A 76 -5.29 23.85 -12.98
C LYS A 76 -4.30 24.96 -12.69
N GLU A 77 -4.47 26.10 -13.36
CA GLU A 77 -3.58 27.25 -13.23
C GLU A 77 -3.64 27.83 -11.82
N THR A 78 -4.83 28.03 -11.26
CA THR A 78 -5.04 28.51 -9.90
C THR A 78 -4.38 27.60 -8.89
N ILE A 79 -4.57 26.28 -9.01
CA ILE A 79 -4.00 25.27 -8.09
C ILE A 79 -2.48 25.25 -8.23
N ASN A 80 -1.94 25.24 -9.46
CA ASN A 80 -0.50 25.19 -9.70
C ASN A 80 0.20 26.46 -9.22
N ASN A 81 -0.42 27.64 -9.38
CA ASN A 81 0.13 28.89 -8.87
C ASN A 81 0.20 28.90 -7.34
N ALA A 82 -0.81 28.37 -6.65
CA ALA A 82 -0.78 28.22 -5.20
C ALA A 82 0.36 27.28 -4.74
N LEU A 83 0.58 26.17 -5.46
CA LEU A 83 1.71 25.27 -5.19
C LEU A 83 3.08 25.96 -5.39
N GLU A 84 3.22 26.77 -6.47
CA GLU A 84 4.49 27.47 -6.74
C GLU A 84 4.86 28.51 -5.71
N GLN A 85 3.89 29.14 -5.09
CA GLN A 85 4.13 30.16 -4.06
C GLN A 85 4.61 29.56 -2.72
N LEU A 86 4.55 28.25 -2.53
CA LEU A 86 5.01 27.61 -1.30
C LEU A 86 6.53 27.75 -1.17
N ASN A 87 6.99 28.15 0.02
CA ASN A 87 8.40 28.30 0.36
C ASN A 87 8.70 27.61 1.69
N ALA A 88 9.83 26.91 1.75
CA ALA A 88 10.27 26.25 2.96
C ALA A 88 10.78 27.28 3.99
N GLY A 89 10.32 27.15 5.25
CA GLY A 89 10.75 28.00 6.36
C GLY A 89 10.00 27.71 7.66
N GLY A 90 10.54 28.16 8.78
CA GLY A 90 9.93 27.97 10.10
C GLY A 90 10.16 26.59 10.74
N SER A 91 9.53 26.40 11.90
CA SER A 91 9.54 25.14 12.68
C SER A 91 8.37 24.25 12.26
N THR A 92 8.29 23.01 12.81
CA THR A 92 7.26 22.04 12.43
C THR A 92 6.14 21.97 13.47
N ALA A 93 4.90 22.33 13.10
CA ALA A 93 3.68 22.21 13.92
C ALA A 93 2.62 21.33 13.21
N GLY A 94 2.93 20.06 13.02
CA GLY A 94 2.11 19.12 12.23
C GLY A 94 0.72 18.85 12.80
N GLY A 95 0.55 18.91 14.14
CA GLY A 95 -0.74 18.59 14.79
C GLY A 95 -1.85 19.57 14.47
N GLU A 96 -1.57 20.86 14.38
CA GLU A 96 -2.53 21.87 13.95
C GLU A 96 -2.88 21.70 12.47
N GLY A 97 -1.86 21.38 11.65
CA GLY A 97 -2.03 21.16 10.21
C GLY A 97 -3.00 20.02 9.92
N ILE A 98 -2.83 18.87 10.55
CA ILE A 98 -3.71 17.72 10.30
C ILE A 98 -5.14 17.98 10.77
N THR A 99 -5.31 18.65 11.90
CA THR A 99 -6.63 19.01 12.42
C THR A 99 -7.36 19.95 11.45
N LEU A 100 -6.65 20.97 10.94
CA LEU A 100 -7.20 21.90 9.95
C LEU A 100 -7.53 21.20 8.63
N ALA A 101 -6.65 20.31 8.14
CA ALA A 101 -6.88 19.58 6.91
C ALA A 101 -8.13 18.68 7.00
N TYR A 102 -8.31 17.95 8.09
CA TYR A 102 -9.53 17.16 8.31
C TYR A 102 -10.78 18.00 8.45
N LYS A 103 -10.68 19.17 9.08
CA LYS A 103 -11.80 20.13 9.16
C LYS A 103 -12.24 20.58 7.78
N ILE A 104 -11.30 21.02 6.93
CA ILE A 104 -11.58 21.44 5.55
C ILE A 104 -12.15 20.28 4.73
N ALA A 105 -11.62 19.08 4.88
CA ALA A 105 -12.13 17.89 4.20
C ALA A 105 -13.58 17.55 4.59
N ALA A 106 -13.91 17.68 5.88
CA ALA A 106 -15.26 17.44 6.40
C ALA A 106 -16.27 18.51 5.96
N GLU A 107 -15.87 19.78 5.97
CA GLU A 107 -16.71 20.90 5.51
C GLU A 107 -17.07 20.81 4.02
N ASN A 108 -16.24 20.14 3.23
CA ASN A 108 -16.42 19.94 1.77
C ASN A 108 -16.70 18.50 1.41
N PHE A 109 -17.21 17.71 2.34
CA PHE A 109 -17.45 16.29 2.18
C PHE A 109 -18.39 15.99 1.00
N ILE A 110 -17.96 15.12 0.11
CA ILE A 110 -18.76 14.65 -1.03
C ILE A 110 -19.33 13.27 -0.67
N LYS A 111 -20.65 13.19 -0.46
CA LYS A 111 -21.31 11.93 -0.19
C LYS A 111 -21.20 10.98 -1.38
N GLY A 112 -20.71 9.76 -1.13
CA GLY A 112 -20.41 8.77 -2.20
C GLY A 112 -19.18 9.10 -3.02
N GLY A 113 -18.44 10.16 -2.67
CA GLY A 113 -17.18 10.57 -3.28
C GLY A 113 -15.96 10.05 -2.51
N ASN A 114 -14.79 10.33 -3.04
CA ASN A 114 -13.52 10.07 -2.38
C ASN A 114 -13.07 11.32 -1.61
N ASN A 115 -13.15 11.28 -0.29
CA ASN A 115 -12.73 12.35 0.59
C ASN A 115 -11.40 11.99 1.24
N ARG A 116 -10.35 12.80 1.01
CA ARG A 116 -9.01 12.40 1.37
C ARG A 116 -8.11 13.57 1.75
N VAL A 117 -7.36 13.40 2.83
CA VAL A 117 -6.20 14.22 3.15
C VAL A 117 -4.96 13.54 2.56
N ILE A 118 -4.12 14.31 1.88
CA ILE A 118 -2.84 13.87 1.32
C ILE A 118 -1.74 14.62 2.08
N LEU A 119 -1.14 13.95 3.05
CA LEU A 119 -0.02 14.46 3.83
C LEU A 119 1.28 14.26 3.04
N ALA A 120 2.01 15.35 2.81
CA ALA A 120 3.30 15.34 2.11
C ALA A 120 4.38 15.99 3.01
N THR A 121 5.40 15.20 3.40
CA THR A 121 6.40 15.57 4.41
C THR A 121 7.72 14.84 4.18
N ASP A 122 8.79 15.32 4.83
CA ASP A 122 10.08 14.61 4.88
C ASP A 122 10.18 13.59 6.05
N GLY A 123 9.05 13.26 6.67
CA GLY A 123 8.97 12.28 7.75
C GLY A 123 9.17 12.86 9.16
N ASP A 124 9.58 14.11 9.29
CA ASP A 124 9.66 14.79 10.59
C ASP A 124 8.32 15.46 10.94
N PHE A 125 7.27 14.64 10.93
CA PHE A 125 5.92 15.05 11.26
C PHE A 125 5.72 15.03 12.78
N ASN A 126 5.99 16.17 13.42
CA ASN A 126 5.83 16.33 14.86
C ASN A 126 4.50 17.01 15.18
N VAL A 127 3.77 16.43 16.14
CA VAL A 127 2.43 16.89 16.57
C VAL A 127 2.49 17.79 17.81
N GLY A 128 3.60 18.44 18.05
CA GLY A 128 3.80 19.26 19.25
C GLY A 128 3.89 18.39 20.52
N SER A 129 3.09 18.69 21.54
CA SER A 129 3.07 17.96 22.81
C SER A 129 2.34 16.61 22.75
N SER A 130 1.75 16.24 21.61
CA SER A 130 1.00 14.98 21.46
C SER A 130 1.94 13.80 21.19
N SER A 131 1.64 12.65 21.76
CA SER A 131 2.38 11.42 21.48
C SER A 131 2.03 10.85 20.10
N ASN A 132 2.85 9.93 19.58
CA ASN A 132 2.51 9.20 18.35
C ASN A 132 1.17 8.45 18.50
N ALA A 133 0.88 7.92 19.69
CA ALA A 133 -0.38 7.24 19.98
C ALA A 133 -1.59 8.18 19.89
N ASP A 134 -1.46 9.43 20.34
CA ASP A 134 -2.54 10.43 20.22
C ASP A 134 -2.85 10.75 18.76
N MET A 135 -1.79 10.83 17.93
CA MET A 135 -1.96 11.01 16.49
C MET A 135 -2.64 9.83 15.83
N GLU A 136 -2.20 8.62 16.12
CA GLU A 136 -2.83 7.41 15.59
C GLU A 136 -4.31 7.35 15.97
N ASN A 137 -4.65 7.63 17.22
CA ASN A 137 -6.03 7.69 17.71
C ASN A 137 -6.85 8.77 16.99
N LEU A 138 -6.27 9.95 16.77
CA LEU A 138 -6.92 11.04 16.03
C LEU A 138 -7.25 10.59 14.60
N ILE A 139 -6.30 9.98 13.90
CA ILE A 139 -6.49 9.52 12.53
C ILE A 139 -7.53 8.39 12.47
N GLU A 140 -7.49 7.44 13.41
CA GLU A 140 -8.50 6.37 13.53
C GLU A 140 -9.90 6.92 13.80
N GLU A 141 -10.02 7.97 14.59
CA GLU A 141 -11.29 8.64 14.80
C GLU A 141 -11.78 9.33 13.53
N LYS A 142 -10.89 10.08 12.86
CA LYS A 142 -11.25 10.86 11.68
C LYS A 142 -11.61 9.97 10.47
N ARG A 143 -10.96 8.83 10.28
CA ARG A 143 -11.34 7.90 9.20
C ARG A 143 -12.80 7.42 9.29
N LYS A 144 -13.36 7.34 10.51
CA LYS A 144 -14.76 6.95 10.73
C LYS A 144 -15.75 7.96 10.10
N SER A 145 -15.31 9.20 9.87
CA SER A 145 -16.09 10.20 9.13
C SER A 145 -16.12 9.98 7.61
N GLY A 146 -15.35 9.00 7.09
CA GLY A 146 -15.21 8.74 5.66
C GLY A 146 -14.14 9.60 4.98
N VAL A 147 -13.32 10.35 5.74
CA VAL A 147 -12.15 11.07 5.24
C VAL A 147 -10.90 10.23 5.48
N PHE A 148 -10.22 9.82 4.41
CA PHE A 148 -9.04 8.96 4.46
C PHE A 148 -7.74 9.76 4.43
N LEU A 149 -6.62 9.12 4.84
CA LEU A 149 -5.31 9.74 4.87
C LEU A 149 -4.31 8.98 4.00
N THR A 150 -3.79 9.64 2.96
CA THR A 150 -2.63 9.17 2.20
C THR A 150 -1.40 9.92 2.63
N CYS A 151 -0.27 9.22 2.81
CA CYS A 151 1.00 9.79 3.20
C CYS A 151 2.01 9.69 2.07
N LEU A 152 2.64 10.81 1.72
CA LEU A 152 3.71 10.90 0.73
C LEU A 152 4.99 11.36 1.42
N GLY A 153 6.02 10.56 1.34
CA GLY A 153 7.33 10.85 1.90
C GLY A 153 8.30 11.39 0.88
N TYR A 154 9.11 12.38 1.28
CA TYR A 154 10.11 13.03 0.44
C TYR A 154 11.45 13.15 1.17
N GLY A 155 12.56 13.18 0.43
CA GLY A 155 13.89 13.43 0.98
C GLY A 155 14.55 12.18 1.57
N MET A 156 15.84 12.26 1.80
CA MET A 156 16.68 11.20 2.38
C MET A 156 17.26 11.63 3.72
N GLY A 157 17.78 10.68 4.50
CA GLY A 157 18.44 10.92 5.79
C GLY A 157 17.58 10.49 6.97
N ASN A 158 17.01 11.42 7.72
CA ASN A 158 16.25 11.11 8.95
C ASN A 158 14.78 10.72 8.71
N TYR A 159 14.45 10.30 7.49
CA TYR A 159 13.08 9.92 7.14
C TYR A 159 12.58 8.74 8.00
N LYS A 160 11.36 8.88 8.55
CA LYS A 160 10.74 7.88 9.44
C LYS A 160 9.66 7.09 8.69
N ASP A 161 10.10 6.21 7.81
CA ASP A 161 9.26 5.38 6.93
C ASP A 161 8.13 4.65 7.67
N SER A 162 8.48 3.93 8.74
CA SER A 162 7.51 3.15 9.51
C SER A 162 6.39 3.99 10.13
N LYS A 163 6.68 5.23 10.54
CA LYS A 163 5.67 6.14 11.09
C LYS A 163 4.66 6.55 10.02
N MET A 164 5.13 6.90 8.84
CA MET A 164 4.27 7.33 7.73
C MET A 164 3.40 6.17 7.21
N GLU A 165 3.94 4.96 7.16
CA GLU A 165 3.17 3.75 6.84
C GLU A 165 2.06 3.48 7.87
N ILE A 166 2.38 3.57 9.17
CA ILE A 166 1.38 3.38 10.23
C ILE A 166 0.25 4.42 10.12
N LEU A 167 0.59 5.69 9.93
CA LEU A 167 -0.42 6.76 9.80
C LEU A 167 -1.33 6.54 8.59
N ALA A 168 -0.78 6.18 7.45
CA ALA A 168 -1.55 5.87 6.26
C ALA A 168 -2.49 4.66 6.47
N ASN A 169 -1.96 3.58 7.08
CA ASN A 169 -2.76 2.38 7.39
C ASN A 169 -3.89 2.70 8.37
N LYS A 170 -3.63 3.49 9.44
CA LYS A 170 -4.65 3.93 10.40
C LYS A 170 -5.70 4.84 9.76
N GLY A 171 -5.33 5.57 8.72
CA GLY A 171 -6.20 6.46 7.96
C GLY A 171 -6.91 5.84 6.76
N ASN A 172 -6.89 4.52 6.58
CA ASN A 172 -7.42 3.81 5.39
C ASN A 172 -6.93 4.41 4.07
N GLY A 173 -5.66 4.76 4.03
CA GLY A 173 -5.02 5.32 2.86
C GLY A 173 -3.78 4.56 2.44
N ASN A 174 -3.04 5.16 1.53
CA ASN A 174 -1.83 4.59 0.97
C ASN A 174 -0.60 5.37 1.44
N TYR A 175 0.52 4.68 1.52
CA TYR A 175 1.82 5.27 1.74
C TYR A 175 2.68 5.10 0.48
N ALA A 176 3.37 6.17 0.09
CA ALA A 176 4.40 6.13 -0.95
C ALA A 176 5.59 7.02 -0.57
N TYR A 177 6.78 6.56 -0.90
CA TYR A 177 8.01 7.33 -0.80
C TYR A 177 8.41 7.81 -2.20
N ILE A 178 8.47 9.13 -2.38
CA ILE A 178 8.74 9.78 -3.67
C ILE A 178 10.18 10.33 -3.63
N ASP A 179 11.10 9.61 -4.24
CA ASP A 179 12.51 9.99 -4.35
C ASP A 179 12.85 10.69 -5.65
N THR A 180 12.06 10.41 -6.71
CA THR A 180 12.26 10.92 -8.06
C THR A 180 10.94 11.36 -8.69
N ILE A 181 11.04 12.16 -9.76
CA ILE A 181 9.87 12.55 -10.56
C ILE A 181 9.27 11.33 -11.31
N GLN A 182 10.07 10.31 -11.59
CA GLN A 182 9.62 9.06 -12.20
C GLN A 182 8.70 8.29 -11.25
N GLU A 183 9.10 8.18 -9.97
CA GLU A 183 8.26 7.59 -8.93
C GLU A 183 6.98 8.40 -8.70
N ALA A 184 7.07 9.74 -8.74
CA ALA A 184 5.89 10.58 -8.68
C ALA A 184 4.93 10.32 -9.85
N ASN A 185 5.42 10.17 -11.07
CA ASN A 185 4.60 9.82 -12.24
C ASN A 185 3.96 8.44 -12.07
N ARG A 186 4.70 7.46 -11.56
CA ARG A 186 4.17 6.12 -11.30
C ARG A 186 3.03 6.19 -10.30
N PHE A 187 3.28 6.75 -9.12
CA PHE A 187 2.30 6.74 -8.03
C PHE A 187 1.16 7.72 -8.26
N LEU A 188 1.45 9.00 -8.50
CA LEU A 188 0.43 10.06 -8.58
C LEU A 188 -0.24 10.17 -9.97
N GLY A 189 0.48 9.83 -11.03
CA GLY A 189 -0.08 9.87 -12.39
C GLY A 189 -0.86 8.60 -12.75
N LYS A 190 -0.32 7.42 -12.46
CA LYS A 190 -0.88 6.14 -12.94
C LYS A 190 -1.62 5.35 -11.87
N GLU A 191 -0.98 5.15 -10.70
CA GLU A 191 -1.53 4.29 -9.65
C GLU A 191 -2.53 5.01 -8.76
N PHE A 192 -2.39 6.32 -8.58
CA PHE A 192 -3.21 7.09 -7.66
C PHE A 192 -4.70 7.01 -7.97
N LYS A 193 -5.08 7.06 -9.26
CA LYS A 193 -6.48 6.88 -9.68
C LYS A 193 -7.02 5.51 -9.27
N GLY A 194 -6.21 4.46 -9.46
CA GLY A 194 -6.55 3.11 -9.06
C GLY A 194 -6.65 2.97 -7.55
N SER A 195 -5.69 3.51 -6.82
CA SER A 195 -5.60 3.37 -5.37
C SER A 195 -6.59 4.25 -4.59
N MET A 196 -7.06 5.35 -5.19
CA MET A 196 -8.01 6.27 -4.55
C MET A 196 -9.44 5.76 -4.50
N PHE A 197 -9.83 4.90 -5.42
CA PHE A 197 -11.21 4.42 -5.52
C PHE A 197 -11.26 2.95 -5.19
N ALA A 198 -11.53 2.65 -3.93
CA ALA A 198 -11.77 1.29 -3.50
C ALA A 198 -12.96 0.68 -4.27
N ILE A 199 -12.72 -0.42 -4.97
CA ILE A 199 -13.76 -1.24 -5.61
C ILE A 199 -14.16 -2.41 -4.72
N ALA A 200 -13.33 -2.70 -3.72
CA ALA A 200 -13.61 -3.65 -2.66
C ALA A 200 -12.97 -3.13 -1.36
N LYS A 201 -13.72 -3.20 -0.28
CA LYS A 201 -13.26 -2.90 1.07
C LYS A 201 -13.23 -4.17 1.92
N ASP A 202 -12.52 -4.13 3.02
CA ASP A 202 -12.43 -5.24 3.98
C ASP A 202 -11.93 -6.54 3.31
N VAL A 203 -10.91 -6.38 2.47
CA VAL A 203 -10.34 -7.45 1.66
C VAL A 203 -9.47 -8.37 2.51
N LYS A 204 -9.85 -9.63 2.59
CA LYS A 204 -9.16 -10.68 3.34
C LYS A 204 -8.83 -11.85 2.43
N ILE A 205 -7.61 -12.37 2.56
CA ILE A 205 -7.17 -13.57 1.84
C ILE A 205 -6.75 -14.62 2.87
N GLN A 206 -7.30 -15.81 2.74
CA GLN A 206 -6.89 -16.97 3.52
C GLN A 206 -6.41 -18.06 2.56
N ILE A 207 -5.27 -18.68 2.86
CA ILE A 207 -4.79 -19.84 2.15
C ILE A 207 -4.70 -21.03 3.11
N GLU A 208 -5.17 -22.18 2.64
CA GLU A 208 -5.06 -23.47 3.30
C GLU A 208 -4.28 -24.39 2.38
N PHE A 209 -3.11 -24.83 2.81
CA PHE A 209 -2.30 -25.78 2.07
C PHE A 209 -2.70 -27.21 2.42
N ASN A 210 -2.74 -28.07 1.41
CA ASN A 210 -2.99 -29.49 1.60
C ASN A 210 -1.79 -30.14 2.32
N PRO A 211 -1.95 -30.65 3.54
CA PRO A 211 -0.84 -31.21 4.31
C PRO A 211 -0.27 -32.50 3.71
N ASN A 212 -1.01 -33.19 2.83
CA ASN A 212 -0.51 -34.34 2.08
C ASN A 212 0.48 -33.90 0.97
N GLN A 213 0.48 -32.63 0.56
CA GLN A 213 1.33 -32.09 -0.49
C GLN A 213 2.36 -31.10 0.03
N VAL A 214 2.08 -30.41 1.11
CA VAL A 214 2.93 -29.33 1.68
C VAL A 214 3.24 -29.62 3.14
N LYS A 215 4.52 -29.86 3.42
CA LYS A 215 5.02 -30.10 4.78
C LYS A 215 5.10 -28.81 5.61
N ALA A 216 5.55 -27.72 5.00
CA ALA A 216 5.66 -26.42 5.63
C ALA A 216 5.53 -25.30 4.58
N TYR A 217 5.16 -24.12 5.05
CA TYR A 217 5.05 -22.94 4.19
C TYR A 217 5.32 -21.66 4.98
N ARG A 218 5.67 -20.59 4.26
CA ARG A 218 5.73 -19.24 4.81
C ARG A 218 5.27 -18.21 3.78
N LEU A 219 4.61 -17.16 4.26
CA LEU A 219 4.35 -15.96 3.49
C LEU A 219 5.62 -15.10 3.45
N ILE A 220 5.96 -14.55 2.29
CA ILE A 220 7.08 -13.63 2.11
C ILE A 220 6.54 -12.21 2.12
N GLY A 221 6.94 -11.41 3.10
CA GLY A 221 6.40 -10.08 3.34
C GLY A 221 5.06 -10.08 4.07
N TYR A 222 4.41 -8.94 4.13
CA TYR A 222 3.11 -8.73 4.80
C TYR A 222 3.08 -9.04 6.31
N GLU A 223 4.21 -9.00 6.99
CA GLU A 223 4.29 -9.33 8.42
C GLU A 223 3.36 -8.46 9.27
N ASN A 224 3.20 -7.18 8.89
CA ASN A 224 2.36 -6.20 9.58
C ASN A 224 0.86 -6.30 9.22
N ARG A 225 0.49 -7.18 8.29
CA ARG A 225 -0.88 -7.31 7.76
C ARG A 225 -1.47 -8.71 7.93
N LYS A 226 -0.85 -9.53 8.79
CA LYS A 226 -1.36 -10.87 9.09
C LYS A 226 -2.57 -10.77 10.01
N LEU A 227 -3.66 -11.41 9.60
CA LEU A 227 -4.84 -11.63 10.43
C LEU A 227 -4.72 -12.98 11.14
N ARG A 228 -5.37 -13.08 12.30
CA ARG A 228 -5.57 -14.38 12.94
C ARG A 228 -6.59 -15.19 12.14
N PRO A 229 -6.52 -16.53 12.15
CA PRO A 229 -7.45 -17.38 11.39
C PRO A 229 -8.93 -17.09 11.72
N GLU A 230 -9.25 -16.82 12.98
CA GLU A 230 -10.60 -16.49 13.45
C GLU A 230 -11.12 -15.15 12.93
N ASP A 231 -10.23 -14.21 12.59
CA ASP A 231 -10.58 -12.88 12.11
C ASP A 231 -10.99 -12.87 10.62
N PHE A 232 -10.73 -13.95 9.89
CA PHE A 232 -11.08 -14.04 8.47
C PHE A 232 -12.59 -13.90 8.22
N LYS A 233 -13.42 -14.51 9.06
CA LYS A 233 -14.90 -14.44 8.96
C LYS A 233 -15.50 -13.32 9.80
N ASN A 234 -14.70 -12.59 10.56
CA ASN A 234 -15.16 -11.52 11.42
C ASN A 234 -15.29 -10.21 10.65
N ASP A 235 -16.51 -9.77 10.37
CA ASP A 235 -16.80 -8.54 9.63
C ASP A 235 -16.58 -7.26 10.45
N ALA A 236 -16.32 -7.37 11.75
CA ALA A 236 -15.95 -6.23 12.60
C ALA A 236 -14.45 -5.91 12.54
N ILE A 237 -13.61 -6.84 12.04
CA ILE A 237 -12.18 -6.64 11.88
C ILE A 237 -11.94 -6.00 10.52
N ASP A 238 -11.52 -4.75 10.54
CA ASP A 238 -11.13 -3.99 9.35
C ASP A 238 -9.89 -4.60 8.68
N ALA A 239 -9.88 -4.62 7.36
CA ALA A 239 -8.81 -5.18 6.55
C ALA A 239 -8.48 -4.25 5.36
N GLY A 240 -7.65 -4.71 4.43
CA GLY A 240 -7.21 -3.89 3.31
C GLY A 240 -8.32 -3.51 2.33
N GLU A 241 -8.05 -2.51 1.54
CA GLU A 241 -8.90 -2.09 0.41
C GLU A 241 -8.23 -2.45 -0.92
N LEU A 242 -9.04 -2.74 -1.91
CA LEU A 242 -8.59 -2.97 -3.29
C LEU A 242 -9.14 -1.85 -4.17
N GLY A 243 -8.23 -1.10 -4.78
CA GLY A 243 -8.58 -0.03 -5.68
C GLY A 243 -8.84 -0.48 -7.12
N SER A 244 -9.41 0.42 -7.92
CA SER A 244 -9.60 0.20 -9.36
C SER A 244 -8.26 0.00 -10.06
N ASN A 245 -8.14 -1.06 -10.86
CA ASN A 245 -6.91 -1.44 -11.57
C ASN A 245 -5.68 -1.72 -10.66
N HIS A 246 -5.87 -1.77 -9.35
CA HIS A 246 -4.77 -2.06 -8.42
C HIS A 246 -4.46 -3.56 -8.38
N SER A 247 -3.18 -3.90 -8.32
CA SER A 247 -2.70 -5.29 -8.24
C SER A 247 -2.06 -5.56 -6.89
N VAL A 248 -2.40 -6.69 -6.30
CA VAL A 248 -1.76 -7.20 -5.08
C VAL A 248 -1.11 -8.52 -5.38
N THR A 249 0.14 -8.70 -4.95
CA THR A 249 0.89 -9.96 -5.12
C THR A 249 1.30 -10.50 -3.77
N ALA A 250 0.93 -11.75 -3.48
CA ALA A 250 1.43 -12.51 -2.34
C ALA A 250 2.29 -13.68 -2.82
N LEU A 251 3.46 -13.83 -2.22
CA LEU A 251 4.40 -14.92 -2.49
C LEU A 251 4.49 -15.83 -1.28
N TYR A 252 4.34 -17.13 -1.53
CA TYR A 252 4.58 -18.16 -0.54
C TYR A 252 5.74 -19.04 -0.97
N GLU A 253 6.60 -19.34 -0.02
CA GLU A 253 7.57 -20.42 -0.13
C GLU A 253 7.00 -21.65 0.56
N ILE A 254 7.11 -22.80 -0.10
CA ILE A 254 6.60 -24.07 0.40
C ILE A 254 7.70 -25.11 0.44
N ILE A 255 7.60 -26.03 1.39
CA ILE A 255 8.40 -27.27 1.43
C ILE A 255 7.43 -28.40 1.10
N PRO A 256 7.58 -29.07 -0.06
CA PRO A 256 6.73 -30.18 -0.42
C PRO A 256 6.80 -31.34 0.59
N ALA A 257 5.69 -32.08 0.73
CA ALA A 257 5.67 -33.30 1.53
C ALA A 257 6.70 -34.29 0.98
N GLY A 258 7.39 -35.01 1.90
CA GLY A 258 8.46 -35.95 1.55
C GLY A 258 9.81 -35.30 1.24
N SER A 259 9.92 -33.97 1.13
CA SER A 259 11.19 -33.27 0.90
C SER A 259 11.96 -33.08 2.21
N LYS A 260 13.30 -33.19 2.11
CA LYS A 260 14.21 -32.78 3.19
C LYS A 260 14.57 -31.30 3.00
N SER A 261 14.52 -30.52 4.06
CA SER A 261 14.91 -29.12 4.03
C SER A 261 15.68 -28.75 5.32
N LYS A 262 16.78 -28.03 5.17
CA LYS A 262 17.53 -27.46 6.29
C LYS A 262 16.83 -26.30 6.99
N PHE A 263 15.79 -25.77 6.39
CA PHE A 263 14.99 -24.64 6.91
C PHE A 263 13.76 -25.09 7.70
N TYR A 264 13.57 -26.40 7.89
CA TYR A 264 12.45 -26.97 8.62
C TYR A 264 12.93 -28.05 9.55
N THR A 265 12.59 -27.90 10.82
CA THR A 265 12.76 -28.94 11.84
C THR A 265 11.37 -29.43 12.24
N GLU A 266 11.18 -30.74 12.28
CA GLU A 266 9.92 -31.30 12.76
C GLU A 266 9.72 -30.92 14.22
N ALA A 267 8.50 -30.50 14.56
CA ALA A 267 8.12 -30.28 15.94
C ALA A 267 7.95 -31.64 16.65
N ASP A 268 8.20 -31.69 17.94
CA ASP A 268 7.91 -32.84 18.73
C ASP A 268 6.42 -33.22 18.69
N GLU A 269 6.13 -34.50 18.83
CA GLU A 269 4.75 -34.98 18.90
C GLU A 269 4.02 -34.35 20.11
N LEU A 270 2.84 -33.81 19.87
CA LEU A 270 2.05 -33.19 20.93
C LEU A 270 1.26 -34.27 21.69
N LYS A 271 1.40 -34.30 23.01
CA LYS A 271 0.75 -35.29 23.87
C LYS A 271 -0.78 -35.30 23.79
N TYR A 272 -1.40 -34.15 23.59
CA TYR A 272 -2.85 -33.95 23.65
C TYR A 272 -3.50 -33.63 22.32
N THR A 273 -2.74 -33.57 21.23
CA THR A 273 -3.23 -33.26 19.89
C THR A 273 -2.80 -34.36 18.94
N THR A 274 -3.73 -35.11 18.43
CA THR A 274 -3.49 -36.07 17.35
C THR A 274 -3.83 -35.41 16.00
N THR A 275 -2.86 -35.33 15.09
CA THR A 275 -3.13 -34.98 13.70
C THR A 275 -3.77 -36.19 13.01
N THR A 276 -5.05 -36.14 12.79
CA THR A 276 -5.74 -37.18 12.00
C THR A 276 -5.30 -37.00 10.54
N PRO A 277 -4.75 -38.02 9.88
CA PRO A 277 -4.46 -37.95 8.46
C PRO A 277 -5.72 -37.62 7.68
N ILE A 278 -5.64 -36.62 6.80
CA ILE A 278 -6.75 -36.31 5.89
C ILE A 278 -6.86 -37.47 4.89
N GLU A 279 -8.07 -38.04 4.75
CA GLU A 279 -8.34 -39.03 3.72
C GLU A 279 -7.85 -38.52 2.35
N ASN A 280 -7.32 -39.43 1.50
CA ASN A 280 -6.75 -39.14 0.18
C ASN A 280 -7.76 -38.59 -0.85
N LYS A 281 -8.74 -37.81 -0.44
CA LYS A 281 -9.77 -37.24 -1.34
C LYS A 281 -9.26 -36.14 -2.26
N TYR A 282 -8.18 -35.46 -1.87
CA TYR A 282 -7.71 -34.22 -2.53
C TYR A 282 -6.28 -34.37 -3.05
N THR A 283 -5.95 -35.53 -3.64
CA THR A 283 -4.56 -35.88 -4.05
C THR A 283 -3.95 -34.93 -5.07
N ASN A 284 -4.77 -34.27 -5.89
CA ASN A 284 -4.31 -33.35 -6.93
C ASN A 284 -4.36 -31.87 -6.51
N GLU A 285 -4.76 -31.57 -5.28
CA GLU A 285 -4.89 -30.21 -4.81
C GLU A 285 -3.68 -29.82 -3.95
N LEU A 286 -3.06 -28.67 -4.27
CA LEU A 286 -1.96 -28.09 -3.51
C LEU A 286 -2.48 -27.22 -2.36
N ALA A 287 -3.49 -26.41 -2.63
CA ALA A 287 -4.04 -25.45 -1.70
C ALA A 287 -5.44 -24.98 -2.09
N THR A 288 -6.17 -24.45 -1.13
CA THR A 288 -7.39 -23.67 -1.36
C THR A 288 -7.17 -22.24 -0.91
N ILE A 289 -7.55 -21.29 -1.77
CA ILE A 289 -7.53 -19.85 -1.48
C ILE A 289 -8.97 -19.40 -1.29
N LYS A 290 -9.22 -18.73 -0.16
CA LYS A 290 -10.47 -18.03 0.11
C LYS A 290 -10.21 -16.53 0.06
N PHE A 291 -11.02 -15.83 -0.71
CA PHE A 291 -10.99 -14.39 -0.85
C PHE A 291 -12.31 -13.83 -0.37
N ARG A 292 -12.28 -12.90 0.58
CA ARG A 292 -13.45 -12.29 1.17
C ARG A 292 -13.35 -10.78 1.06
N TYR A 293 -14.44 -10.13 0.68
CA TYR A 293 -14.47 -8.67 0.51
C TYR A 293 -15.90 -8.14 0.65
N LYS A 294 -16.04 -6.83 0.87
CA LYS A 294 -17.31 -6.10 0.79
C LYS A 294 -17.28 -5.16 -0.42
N LYS A 295 -18.45 -4.90 -1.01
CA LYS A 295 -18.58 -3.80 -1.98
C LYS A 295 -18.35 -2.46 -1.29
N PRO A 296 -17.91 -1.40 -2.01
CA PRO A 296 -17.58 -0.11 -1.40
C PRO A 296 -18.72 0.48 -0.55
N ASP A 297 -19.95 0.33 -1.01
CA ASP A 297 -21.20 0.81 -0.40
C ASP A 297 -21.98 -0.28 0.35
N GLY A 298 -21.44 -1.51 0.40
CA GLY A 298 -22.09 -2.65 1.03
C GLY A 298 -21.49 -3.03 2.38
N ASP A 299 -22.31 -3.66 3.25
CA ASP A 299 -21.88 -4.14 4.57
C ASP A 299 -21.79 -5.66 4.65
N GLN A 300 -22.29 -6.36 3.63
CA GLN A 300 -22.22 -7.82 3.56
C GLN A 300 -20.96 -8.28 2.82
N SER A 301 -20.25 -9.24 3.41
CA SER A 301 -19.09 -9.86 2.79
C SER A 301 -19.50 -10.85 1.71
N ILE A 302 -18.74 -10.84 0.63
CA ILE A 302 -18.79 -11.80 -0.48
C ILE A 302 -17.55 -12.68 -0.36
N GLU A 303 -17.73 -13.99 -0.42
CA GLU A 303 -16.63 -14.97 -0.39
C GLU A 303 -16.47 -15.65 -1.76
N MET A 304 -15.24 -15.74 -2.21
CA MET A 304 -14.82 -16.49 -3.40
C MET A 304 -13.82 -17.55 -2.97
N VAL A 305 -13.91 -18.73 -3.56
CA VAL A 305 -13.02 -19.86 -3.26
C VAL A 305 -12.38 -20.35 -4.54
N GLN A 306 -11.07 -20.55 -4.51
CA GLN A 306 -10.29 -21.08 -5.62
C GLN A 306 -9.36 -22.19 -5.15
N THR A 307 -9.49 -23.36 -5.75
CA THR A 307 -8.57 -24.49 -5.54
C THR A 307 -7.38 -24.41 -6.49
N ILE A 308 -6.20 -24.68 -5.96
CA ILE A 308 -4.93 -24.72 -6.71
C ILE A 308 -4.51 -26.18 -6.90
N GLU A 309 -4.34 -26.58 -8.15
CA GLU A 309 -3.84 -27.92 -8.48
C GLU A 309 -2.35 -28.07 -8.11
N ASN A 310 -1.96 -29.26 -7.71
CA ASN A 310 -0.57 -29.61 -7.43
C ASN A 310 0.21 -29.86 -8.75
N LYS A 311 0.50 -28.76 -9.47
CA LYS A 311 1.30 -28.76 -10.67
C LYS A 311 2.54 -27.91 -10.48
N SER A 312 3.72 -28.50 -10.57
CA SER A 312 4.97 -27.76 -10.51
C SER A 312 5.52 -27.52 -11.91
N ILE A 313 6.13 -26.36 -12.10
CA ILE A 313 6.90 -26.01 -13.29
C ILE A 313 8.30 -25.59 -12.86
N LEU A 314 9.29 -25.91 -13.67
CA LEU A 314 10.65 -25.45 -13.42
C LEU A 314 10.72 -23.92 -13.57
N LEU A 315 11.55 -23.28 -12.77
CA LEU A 315 11.72 -21.82 -12.79
C LEU A 315 12.06 -21.28 -14.20
N GLN A 316 12.86 -22.02 -14.97
CA GLN A 316 13.20 -21.63 -16.35
C GLN A 316 11.97 -21.52 -17.26
N ASN A 317 10.94 -22.30 -17.01
CA ASN A 317 9.68 -22.33 -17.77
C ASN A 317 8.59 -21.43 -17.15
N ALA A 318 8.86 -20.78 -16.03
CA ALA A 318 7.95 -19.85 -15.41
C ALA A 318 7.87 -18.53 -16.20
N SER A 319 6.77 -17.81 -16.04
CA SER A 319 6.60 -16.50 -16.68
C SER A 319 7.66 -15.50 -16.21
N ASP A 320 7.99 -14.56 -17.06
CA ASP A 320 8.97 -13.51 -16.75
C ASP A 320 8.52 -12.66 -15.55
N ASP A 321 7.23 -12.35 -15.42
CA ASP A 321 6.69 -11.65 -14.25
C ASP A 321 6.81 -12.47 -12.96
N PHE A 322 6.75 -13.80 -13.05
CA PHE A 322 7.01 -14.65 -11.90
C PHE A 322 8.49 -14.61 -11.51
N LYS A 323 9.41 -14.69 -12.48
CA LYS A 323 10.86 -14.59 -12.25
C LYS A 323 11.21 -13.25 -11.62
N PHE A 324 10.68 -12.15 -12.16
CA PHE A 324 10.91 -10.81 -11.62
C PHE A 324 10.37 -10.67 -10.19
N SER A 325 9.13 -11.10 -9.93
CA SER A 325 8.54 -11.06 -8.58
C SER A 325 9.39 -11.83 -7.56
N ASN A 326 9.97 -12.98 -7.96
CA ASN A 326 10.86 -13.75 -7.09
C ASN A 326 12.20 -13.02 -6.85
N ALA A 327 12.75 -12.34 -7.86
CA ALA A 327 13.97 -11.54 -7.69
C ALA A 327 13.75 -10.40 -6.70
N VAL A 328 12.63 -9.69 -6.80
CA VAL A 328 12.24 -8.63 -5.85
C VAL A 328 12.09 -9.18 -4.43
N ALA A 329 11.36 -10.29 -4.26
CA ALA A 329 11.20 -10.92 -2.97
C ALA A 329 12.53 -11.40 -2.38
N TRP A 330 13.39 -11.98 -3.21
CA TRP A 330 14.70 -12.45 -2.79
C TRP A 330 15.61 -11.29 -2.38
N PHE A 331 15.58 -10.18 -3.11
CA PHE A 331 16.28 -8.97 -2.74
C PHE A 331 15.80 -8.42 -1.39
N GLY A 332 14.49 -8.32 -1.19
CA GLY A 332 13.92 -7.90 0.08
C GLY A 332 14.33 -8.80 1.26
N LEU A 333 14.31 -10.12 1.07
CA LEU A 333 14.79 -11.06 2.08
C LEU A 333 16.29 -10.90 2.38
N LYS A 334 17.10 -10.57 1.37
CA LYS A 334 18.52 -10.28 1.54
C LYS A 334 18.76 -8.98 2.31
N LEU A 335 18.03 -7.91 1.99
CA LEU A 335 18.12 -6.64 2.72
C LEU A 335 17.75 -6.78 4.20
N ARG A 336 16.84 -7.70 4.53
CA ARG A 336 16.40 -8.01 5.90
C ARG A 336 17.33 -8.98 6.63
N ASP A 337 18.42 -9.41 6.02
CA ASP A 337 19.33 -10.44 6.54
C ASP A 337 18.58 -11.71 6.99
N SER A 338 17.64 -12.16 6.18
CA SER A 338 16.82 -13.33 6.49
C SER A 338 17.65 -14.60 6.58
N LYS A 339 17.58 -15.28 7.73
CA LYS A 339 18.23 -16.59 7.95
C LYS A 339 17.63 -17.73 7.12
N LEU A 340 16.46 -17.48 6.52
CA LEU A 340 15.71 -18.48 5.75
C LEU A 340 15.99 -18.42 4.25
N ILE A 341 17.03 -17.73 3.83
CA ILE A 341 17.56 -17.78 2.47
C ILE A 341 18.90 -18.53 2.45
N ALA A 342 19.15 -19.26 1.35
CA ALA A 342 20.48 -19.82 1.14
C ALA A 342 21.49 -18.69 0.88
N ASN A 343 22.79 -18.98 1.09
CA ASN A 343 23.87 -18.07 0.72
C ASN A 343 23.74 -17.70 -0.76
N SER A 344 23.13 -16.54 -1.03
CA SER A 344 22.90 -16.06 -2.38
C SER A 344 23.71 -14.80 -2.62
N SER A 345 24.34 -14.74 -3.76
CA SER A 345 25.03 -13.52 -4.17
C SER A 345 24.04 -12.53 -4.76
N SER A 346 24.35 -11.24 -4.66
CA SER A 346 23.56 -10.21 -5.38
C SER A 346 23.55 -10.47 -6.90
N LYS A 347 24.58 -11.14 -7.42
CA LYS A 347 24.67 -11.53 -8.85
C LYS A 347 23.55 -12.48 -9.26
N ASP A 348 23.17 -13.42 -8.37
CA ASP A 348 22.10 -14.38 -8.67
C ASP A 348 20.74 -13.69 -8.72
N ILE A 349 20.50 -12.73 -7.82
CA ILE A 349 19.28 -11.91 -7.79
C ILE A 349 19.18 -11.08 -9.07
N ILE A 350 20.27 -10.39 -9.46
CA ILE A 350 20.33 -9.60 -10.69
C ILE A 350 20.12 -10.50 -11.92
N ALA A 351 20.72 -11.68 -11.96
CA ALA A 351 20.56 -12.62 -13.07
C ALA A 351 19.09 -13.09 -13.21
N LEU A 352 18.40 -13.33 -12.09
CA LEU A 352 16.98 -13.69 -12.08
C LEU A 352 16.10 -12.51 -12.49
N ALA A 353 16.38 -11.28 -11.99
CA ALA A 353 15.65 -10.06 -12.36
C ALA A 353 15.74 -9.81 -13.87
N LYS A 354 16.94 -9.93 -14.45
CA LYS A 354 17.17 -9.75 -15.90
C LYS A 354 16.37 -10.73 -16.77
N GLN A 355 16.10 -11.93 -16.30
CA GLN A 355 15.24 -12.89 -17.00
C GLN A 355 13.75 -12.48 -16.99
N GLY A 356 13.37 -11.54 -16.13
CA GLY A 356 12.00 -11.08 -15.97
C GLY A 356 11.72 -9.69 -16.55
N LEU A 357 12.65 -9.11 -17.33
CA LEU A 357 12.54 -7.74 -17.87
C LEU A 357 11.58 -7.59 -19.05
N SER A 358 11.00 -8.67 -19.59
CA SER A 358 9.99 -8.54 -20.65
C SER A 358 8.78 -7.72 -20.16
N ASN A 359 8.10 -7.07 -21.10
CA ASN A 359 6.92 -6.24 -20.85
C ASN A 359 7.18 -5.11 -19.83
N ASP A 360 8.30 -4.40 -20.00
CA ASP A 360 8.70 -3.25 -19.19
C ASP A 360 8.62 -1.95 -19.99
N SER A 361 7.47 -1.67 -20.59
CA SER A 361 7.25 -0.47 -21.43
C SER A 361 7.48 0.84 -20.68
N GLU A 362 7.38 0.81 -19.36
CA GLU A 362 7.51 1.97 -18.47
C GLU A 362 8.90 2.07 -17.81
N GLY A 363 9.74 1.05 -17.96
CA GLY A 363 11.09 1.02 -17.41
C GLY A 363 11.20 0.73 -15.91
N TYR A 364 10.11 0.42 -15.20
CA TYR A 364 10.14 0.20 -13.74
C TYR A 364 10.92 -1.05 -13.33
N LYS A 365 10.86 -2.11 -14.14
CA LYS A 365 11.64 -3.31 -13.86
C LYS A 365 13.14 -3.07 -14.10
N ALA A 366 13.48 -2.28 -15.12
CA ALA A 366 14.85 -1.92 -15.45
C ALA A 366 15.45 -0.98 -14.39
N GLU A 367 14.64 -0.09 -13.81
CA GLU A 367 15.06 0.80 -12.71
C GLU A 367 15.40 0.01 -11.45
N PHE A 368 14.64 -1.02 -11.08
CA PHE A 368 14.96 -1.94 -9.99
C PHE A 368 16.33 -2.62 -10.17
#